data_1961da03035bf8dfb6acd0882f6d194b
#
_entry.id   1961da03035bf8dfb6acd0882f6d194b
#
_cell.length_a   1.000
_cell.length_b   1.000
_cell.length_c   1.000
_cell.angle_alpha   90.00
_cell.angle_beta   90.00
_cell.angle_gamma   90.00
#
_symmetry.space_group_name_H-M   'P 1'
#
loop_
_entity.id
_entity.type
_entity.pdbx_description
1 polymer ?
#
loop_
_entity_poly.entity_id
_entity_poly.type
_entity_poly.pdbx_seq_one_letter_code
_entity_poly.pdbx_strand_id
1 'polypeptide(L)'
;MTDKDPLATSGLATFARKDVSKEGGQIEPKFLILVVDDSADNVAMISLDLQQQGYRVVTASNGEDAVTVATQMLPNLILMDINLPTLDGLGATRRIREHNTLRDVPVIAITAFGTEGFQRAAYDVGVSGYLTKPLDLDRMHQLIARLLSPGGSGNLIGQS
;
A
#
# COMPACT_ATOMS: atom_id res chain seq x y z
N MET A 1 -18.52 -26.14 -15.75
CA MET A 1 -18.01 -25.97 -15.55
C MET A 1 -17.38 -24.90 -15.68
N THR A 2 -16.94 -24.62 -15.81
CA THR A 2 -16.21 -23.79 -16.10
C THR A 2 -16.65 -22.51 -15.92
N ASP A 3 -17.56 -22.22 -16.13
CA ASP A 3 -17.97 -21.09 -16.00
C ASP A 3 -17.89 -20.49 -14.79
N LYS A 4 -18.10 -21.08 -13.92
CA LYS A 4 -18.03 -20.59 -12.71
C LYS A 4 -16.97 -19.70 -12.55
N ASP A 5 -15.99 -20.06 -12.92
CA ASP A 5 -14.87 -19.38 -12.69
C ASP A 5 -14.91 -18.07 -13.30
N PRO A 6 -15.32 -17.96 -14.39
CA PRO A 6 -15.17 -16.74 -15.04
C PRO A 6 -15.84 -15.65 -14.29
N LEU A 7 -16.82 -15.90 -13.70
CA LEU A 7 -17.42 -14.94 -13.06
C LEU A 7 -16.82 -14.42 -11.95
N ALA A 8 -16.93 -15.00 -11.02
CA ALA A 8 -16.43 -14.59 -9.78
C ALA A 8 -15.10 -14.03 -9.77
N THR A 9 -14.24 -14.73 -10.23
CA THR A 9 -12.90 -14.31 -10.10
C THR A 9 -12.39 -13.66 -11.29
N SER A 10 -13.20 -13.44 -12.22
CA SER A 10 -12.67 -13.05 -13.45
C SER A 10 -11.87 -11.78 -13.43
N GLY A 11 -12.28 -10.80 -12.72
CA GLY A 11 -11.56 -9.57 -12.72
C GLY A 11 -10.13 -9.73 -12.30
N LEU A 12 -9.93 -10.18 -11.13
CA LEU A 12 -8.64 -10.36 -10.61
C LEU A 12 -7.86 -11.39 -11.32
N ALA A 13 -8.44 -12.49 -11.54
CA ALA A 13 -7.73 -13.56 -12.19
C ALA A 13 -7.28 -13.18 -13.59
N THR A 14 -8.11 -12.49 -14.29
CA THR A 14 -7.76 -12.10 -15.63
C THR A 14 -6.62 -11.13 -15.63
N PHE A 15 -6.66 -10.22 -14.71
CA PHE A 15 -5.64 -9.25 -14.61
C PHE A 15 -4.31 -9.90 -14.31
N ALA A 16 -4.25 -10.77 -13.37
CA ALA A 16 -3.04 -11.45 -13.00
C ALA A 16 -2.55 -12.30 -14.16
N ARG A 17 -3.43 -12.96 -14.82
CA ARG A 17 -3.03 -13.80 -15.89
C ARG A 17 -2.45 -13.01 -17.05
N LYS A 18 -3.02 -11.86 -17.31
CA LYS A 18 -2.52 -11.05 -18.31
C LYS A 18 -1.13 -10.62 -18.03
N ASP A 19 -0.87 -10.22 -16.83
CA ASP A 19 0.46 -9.82 -16.46
C ASP A 19 1.45 -10.93 -16.65
N VAL A 20 1.10 -12.09 -16.23
CA VAL A 20 1.99 -13.20 -16.38
C VAL A 20 2.27 -13.51 -17.83
N SER A 21 1.27 -13.52 -18.63
CA SER A 21 1.51 -13.87 -20.00
C SER A 21 2.35 -12.84 -20.71
N LYS A 22 2.30 -11.62 -20.25
CA LYS A 22 3.09 -10.64 -20.88
C LYS A 22 4.54 -10.84 -20.70
N GLU A 23 4.92 -11.44 -19.66
CA GLU A 23 6.31 -11.63 -19.38
C GLU A 23 6.96 -12.71 -20.18
N GLY A 24 6.31 -13.26 -21.07
CA GLY A 24 6.93 -14.21 -21.92
C GLY A 24 7.51 -15.39 -21.25
N GLY A 25 6.88 -15.85 -20.28
CA GLY A 25 7.35 -17.02 -19.66
C GLY A 25 8.02 -16.78 -18.33
N GLN A 26 8.40 -15.60 -18.09
CA GLN A 26 9.00 -15.31 -16.82
C GLN A 26 7.90 -14.99 -15.89
N ILE A 27 7.67 -15.75 -14.88
CA ILE A 27 6.66 -15.51 -13.92
C ILE A 27 7.24 -14.85 -12.71
N GLU A 28 7.00 -13.58 -12.58
CA GLU A 28 7.50 -12.88 -11.44
C GLU A 28 6.33 -12.36 -10.68
N PRO A 29 6.20 -12.71 -9.43
CA PRO A 29 5.08 -12.23 -8.62
C PRO A 29 5.17 -10.73 -8.53
N LYS A 30 4.09 -10.05 -8.78
CA LYS A 30 4.10 -8.62 -8.66
C LYS A 30 3.75 -8.24 -7.25
N PHE A 31 4.42 -7.23 -6.75
CA PHE A 31 4.11 -6.74 -5.41
C PHE A 31 2.73 -6.12 -5.41
N LEU A 32 2.01 -6.32 -4.33
CA LEU A 32 0.67 -5.78 -4.15
C LEU A 32 0.73 -4.62 -3.19
N ILE A 33 0.20 -3.49 -3.59
CA ILE A 33 0.19 -2.30 -2.77
C ILE A 33 -1.25 -1.93 -2.44
N LEU A 34 -1.51 -1.69 -1.17
CA LEU A 34 -2.82 -1.20 -0.74
C LEU A 34 -2.74 0.32 -0.67
N VAL A 35 -3.64 1.00 -1.35
CA VAL A 35 -3.70 2.45 -1.35
C VAL A 35 -4.93 2.88 -0.56
N VAL A 36 -4.74 3.66 0.48
CA VAL A 36 -5.83 4.09 1.35
C VAL A 36 -5.94 5.60 1.34
N ASP A 37 -7.07 6.10 0.87
CA ASP A 37 -7.32 7.53 0.80
C ASP A 37 -8.81 7.69 0.59
N ASP A 38 -9.43 8.67 1.23
CA ASP A 38 -10.86 8.85 1.09
C ASP A 38 -11.23 9.68 -0.15
N SER A 39 -10.24 10.18 -0.87
CA SER A 39 -10.49 10.92 -2.10
C SER A 39 -10.41 9.96 -3.28
N ALA A 40 -11.51 9.75 -3.96
CA ALA A 40 -11.53 8.85 -5.10
C ALA A 40 -10.56 9.30 -6.19
N ASP A 41 -10.39 10.59 -6.35
CA ASP A 41 -9.48 11.10 -7.36
C ASP A 41 -8.03 10.77 -7.01
N ASN A 42 -7.66 10.90 -5.75
CA ASN A 42 -6.31 10.56 -5.33
C ASN A 42 -6.06 9.07 -5.50
N VAL A 43 -7.01 8.27 -5.10
CA VAL A 43 -6.88 6.82 -5.24
C VAL A 43 -6.69 6.45 -6.71
N ALA A 44 -7.48 7.04 -7.59
CA ALA A 44 -7.39 6.74 -9.01
C ALA A 44 -6.03 7.14 -9.57
N MET A 45 -5.56 8.31 -9.21
CA MET A 45 -4.29 8.81 -9.71
C MET A 45 -3.13 7.93 -9.23
N ILE A 46 -3.09 7.65 -7.95
CA ILE A 46 -2.00 6.86 -7.38
C ILE A 46 -2.06 5.43 -7.91
N SER A 47 -3.25 4.86 -8.00
CA SER A 47 -3.40 3.50 -8.49
C SER A 47 -2.91 3.36 -9.91
N LEU A 48 -3.28 4.30 -10.76
CA LEU A 48 -2.86 4.23 -12.14
C LEU A 48 -1.35 4.36 -12.24
N ASP A 49 -0.78 5.28 -11.49
CA ASP A 49 0.67 5.47 -11.51
C ASP A 49 1.38 4.20 -11.06
N LEU A 50 0.92 3.59 -9.98
CA LEU A 50 1.57 2.39 -9.49
C LEU A 50 1.42 1.22 -10.44
N GLN A 51 0.27 1.10 -11.07
CA GLN A 51 0.08 0.05 -12.05
C GLN A 51 1.02 0.21 -13.24
N GLN A 52 1.26 1.44 -13.63
CA GLN A 52 2.22 1.71 -14.70
C GLN A 52 3.63 1.36 -14.29
N GLN A 53 3.92 1.38 -12.99
CA GLN A 53 5.21 0.97 -12.50
C GLN A 53 5.32 -0.54 -12.32
N GLY A 54 4.24 -1.27 -12.59
CA GLY A 54 4.29 -2.71 -12.51
C GLY A 54 3.75 -3.32 -11.23
N TYR A 55 3.16 -2.53 -10.36
CA TYR A 55 2.59 -3.06 -9.13
C TYR A 55 1.12 -3.42 -9.33
N ARG A 56 0.64 -4.35 -8.49
CA ARG A 56 -0.79 -4.60 -8.41
C ARG A 56 -1.31 -3.71 -7.29
N VAL A 57 -2.55 -3.28 -7.39
CA VAL A 57 -3.10 -2.32 -6.44
C VAL A 57 -4.45 -2.78 -5.93
N VAL A 58 -4.67 -2.66 -4.62
CA VAL A 58 -6.00 -2.78 -4.04
C VAL A 58 -6.21 -1.49 -3.24
N THR A 59 -7.43 -1.13 -2.99
CA THR A 59 -7.72 0.18 -2.40
C THR A 59 -8.69 0.08 -1.24
N ALA A 60 -8.66 1.09 -0.40
CA ALA A 60 -9.63 1.25 0.67
C ALA A 60 -9.86 2.74 0.86
N SER A 61 -11.05 3.13 1.27
CA SER A 61 -11.38 4.54 1.37
C SER A 61 -11.49 5.04 2.80
N ASN A 62 -11.28 4.20 3.77
CA ASN A 62 -11.29 4.62 5.16
C ASN A 62 -10.43 3.68 5.98
N GLY A 63 -10.20 4.03 7.23
CA GLY A 63 -9.29 3.26 8.07
C GLY A 63 -9.76 1.87 8.39
N GLU A 64 -11.05 1.70 8.62
CA GLU A 64 -11.58 0.39 8.95
C GLU A 64 -11.49 -0.55 7.78
N ASP A 65 -11.85 -0.07 6.59
CA ASP A 65 -11.73 -0.88 5.40
C ASP A 65 -10.27 -1.21 5.12
N ALA A 66 -9.37 -0.28 5.44
CA ALA A 66 -7.95 -0.53 5.24
C ALA A 66 -7.49 -1.73 6.06
N VAL A 67 -7.93 -1.81 7.32
CA VAL A 67 -7.57 -2.93 8.16
C VAL A 67 -8.14 -4.23 7.58
N THR A 68 -9.40 -4.19 7.16
CA THR A 68 -10.05 -5.36 6.60
C THR A 68 -9.35 -5.83 5.32
N VAL A 69 -9.10 -4.92 4.41
CA VAL A 69 -8.47 -5.28 3.15
C VAL A 69 -7.05 -5.79 3.40
N ALA A 70 -6.33 -5.15 4.30
CA ALA A 70 -4.97 -5.58 4.59
C ALA A 70 -4.95 -7.01 5.14
N THR A 71 -5.88 -7.34 6.02
CA THR A 71 -5.89 -8.69 6.58
C THR A 71 -6.33 -9.73 5.56
N GLN A 72 -7.17 -9.34 4.62
CA GLN A 72 -7.65 -10.28 3.62
C GLN A 72 -6.70 -10.44 2.45
N MET A 73 -6.10 -9.37 2.00
CA MET A 73 -5.30 -9.38 0.79
C MET A 73 -3.80 -9.49 1.03
N LEU A 74 -3.37 -9.23 2.24
CA LEU A 74 -1.96 -9.34 2.63
C LEU A 74 -1.03 -8.59 1.67
N PRO A 75 -1.17 -7.28 1.58
CA PRO A 75 -0.34 -6.51 0.65
C PRO A 75 1.12 -6.51 1.08
N ASN A 76 1.98 -6.20 0.16
CA ASN A 76 3.41 -6.10 0.43
C ASN A 76 3.79 -4.72 0.96
N LEU A 77 2.94 -3.74 0.76
CA LEU A 77 3.19 -2.38 1.22
C LEU A 77 1.86 -1.64 1.26
N ILE A 78 1.73 -0.69 2.16
CA ILE A 78 0.51 0.10 2.31
C ILE A 78 0.85 1.58 2.23
N LEU A 79 0.14 2.30 1.35
CA LEU A 79 0.19 3.74 1.31
C LEU A 79 -1.03 4.23 2.08
N MET A 80 -0.82 4.92 3.18
CA MET A 80 -1.88 5.24 4.12
C MET A 80 -2.04 6.74 4.32
N ASP A 81 -3.14 7.28 3.84
CA ASP A 81 -3.47 8.67 4.13
C ASP A 81 -3.77 8.75 5.62
N ILE A 82 -3.21 9.73 6.28
CA ILE A 82 -3.42 9.88 7.71
C ILE A 82 -4.77 10.53 8.00
N ASN A 83 -5.21 11.42 7.13
CA ASN A 83 -6.45 12.14 7.36
C ASN A 83 -7.65 11.42 6.83
N LEU A 84 -8.04 10.38 7.52
CA LEU A 84 -9.20 9.59 7.12
C LEU A 84 -10.34 9.80 8.10
N PRO A 85 -11.57 9.63 7.63
CA PRO A 85 -12.71 9.76 8.54
C PRO A 85 -12.80 8.56 9.46
N THR A 86 -13.44 8.73 10.58
CA THR A 86 -13.73 7.69 11.54
C THR A 86 -12.48 7.12 12.20
N LEU A 87 -11.76 6.27 11.52
CA LEU A 87 -10.52 5.72 12.03
C LEU A 87 -9.43 6.28 11.16
N ASP A 88 -8.59 7.15 11.70
CA ASP A 88 -7.57 7.80 10.90
C ASP A 88 -6.43 6.84 10.56
N GLY A 89 -5.52 7.30 9.75
CA GLY A 89 -4.45 6.44 9.25
C GLY A 89 -3.51 5.92 10.32
N LEU A 90 -3.26 6.70 11.38
CA LEU A 90 -2.41 6.21 12.46
C LEU A 90 -3.12 5.14 13.25
N GLY A 91 -4.43 5.34 13.51
CA GLY A 91 -5.21 4.33 14.18
C GLY A 91 -5.30 3.05 13.38
N ALA A 92 -5.47 3.18 12.07
CA ALA A 92 -5.52 2.02 11.20
C ALA A 92 -4.18 1.29 11.21
N THR A 93 -3.07 2.03 11.17
CA THR A 93 -1.75 1.43 11.22
C THR A 93 -1.55 0.66 12.52
N ARG A 94 -1.99 1.24 13.62
CA ARG A 94 -1.85 0.57 14.90
C ARG A 94 -2.60 -0.76 14.88
N ARG A 95 -3.80 -0.78 14.36
CA ARG A 95 -4.57 -2.02 14.27
C ARG A 95 -3.93 -3.03 13.33
N ILE A 96 -3.39 -2.55 12.23
CA ILE A 96 -2.72 -3.44 11.28
C ILE A 96 -1.53 -4.11 11.95
N ARG A 97 -0.79 -3.36 12.74
CA ARG A 97 0.38 -3.91 13.41
C ARG A 97 0.04 -4.98 14.46
N GLU A 98 -1.21 -5.03 14.88
CA GLU A 98 -1.61 -6.05 15.84
C GLU A 98 -1.77 -7.42 15.20
N HIS A 99 -1.86 -7.48 13.89
CA HIS A 99 -2.01 -8.76 13.21
C HIS A 99 -0.62 -9.33 12.89
N ASN A 100 -0.37 -10.54 13.31
CA ASN A 100 0.93 -11.15 13.11
C ASN A 100 1.38 -11.17 11.65
N THR A 101 0.45 -11.41 10.76
CA THR A 101 0.80 -11.49 9.34
C THR A 101 1.13 -10.14 8.74
N LEU A 102 0.78 -9.06 9.44
CA LEU A 102 1.00 -7.73 8.90
C LEU A 102 1.98 -6.91 9.72
N ARG A 103 2.56 -7.52 10.73
CA ARG A 103 3.43 -6.81 11.63
C ARG A 103 4.59 -6.11 10.94
N ASP A 104 5.12 -6.72 9.93
CA ASP A 104 6.30 -6.20 9.24
C ASP A 104 6.01 -5.58 7.88
N VAL A 105 4.76 -5.47 7.50
CA VAL A 105 4.44 -4.89 6.20
C VAL A 105 4.75 -3.38 6.24
N PRO A 106 5.53 -2.88 5.31
CA PRO A 106 5.83 -1.44 5.33
C PRO A 106 4.59 -0.59 5.12
N VAL A 107 4.46 0.45 5.92
CA VAL A 107 3.37 1.41 5.80
C VAL A 107 4.00 2.78 5.58
N ILE A 108 3.63 3.43 4.49
CA ILE A 108 4.06 4.79 4.21
C ILE A 108 2.90 5.71 4.54
N ALA A 109 3.10 6.60 5.49
CA ALA A 109 2.07 7.56 5.86
C ALA A 109 2.11 8.74 4.90
N ILE A 110 0.96 9.18 4.43
CA ILE A 110 0.85 10.34 3.56
C ILE A 110 -0.04 11.35 4.25
N THR A 111 0.42 12.57 4.39
CA THR A 111 -0.34 13.56 5.13
C THR A 111 -0.06 14.96 4.64
N ALA A 112 -0.99 15.86 4.90
CA ALA A 112 -0.78 17.27 4.63
C ALA A 112 0.05 17.92 5.73
N PHE A 113 0.23 17.24 6.86
CA PHE A 113 0.95 17.83 7.98
C PHE A 113 2.35 17.27 8.10
N GLY A 114 3.34 18.12 7.96
CA GLY A 114 4.72 17.65 7.98
C GLY A 114 5.50 18.05 9.23
N THR A 115 4.83 18.34 10.33
CA THR A 115 5.55 18.77 11.52
C THR A 115 6.31 17.62 12.12
N GLU A 116 7.38 17.94 12.81
CA GLU A 116 8.20 16.95 13.46
C GLU A 116 7.42 16.12 14.46
N GLY A 117 6.57 16.77 15.22
CA GLY A 117 5.79 16.04 16.21
C GLY A 117 4.85 15.03 15.58
N PHE A 118 4.28 15.39 14.45
CA PHE A 118 3.36 14.49 13.79
C PHE A 118 4.12 13.34 13.16
N GLN A 119 5.30 13.60 12.63
CA GLN A 119 6.13 12.54 12.08
C GLN A 119 6.53 11.56 13.17
N ARG A 120 6.90 12.08 14.32
CA ARG A 120 7.29 11.23 15.44
C ARG A 120 6.13 10.34 15.86
N ALA A 121 4.92 10.91 15.95
CA ALA A 121 3.77 10.12 16.32
C ALA A 121 3.51 9.02 15.30
N ALA A 122 3.74 9.30 14.02
CA ALA A 122 3.54 8.29 12.98
C ALA A 122 4.54 7.15 13.13
N TYR A 123 5.80 7.48 13.35
CA TYR A 123 6.80 6.43 13.51
C TYR A 123 6.56 5.63 14.79
N ASP A 124 6.03 6.27 15.83
CA ASP A 124 5.74 5.56 17.07
C ASP A 124 4.67 4.49 16.88
N VAL A 125 3.73 4.67 15.99
CA VAL A 125 2.72 3.65 15.76
C VAL A 125 3.14 2.64 14.70
N GLY A 126 4.31 2.82 14.13
CA GLY A 126 4.86 1.79 13.24
C GLY A 126 4.87 2.08 11.77
N VAL A 127 4.80 3.35 11.35
CA VAL A 127 4.95 3.62 9.92
C VAL A 127 6.41 3.45 9.55
N SER A 128 6.64 3.08 8.31
CA SER A 128 7.97 2.80 7.81
C SER A 128 8.52 3.97 7.00
N GLY A 129 7.66 4.85 6.55
CA GLY A 129 8.05 6.02 5.78
C GLY A 129 6.98 7.07 5.86
N TYR A 130 7.28 8.26 5.34
CA TYR A 130 6.43 9.40 5.52
C TYR A 130 6.54 10.32 4.32
N LEU A 131 5.42 10.68 3.75
CA LEU A 131 5.38 11.59 2.62
C LEU A 131 4.37 12.68 2.91
N THR A 132 4.63 13.89 2.44
CA THR A 132 3.70 14.98 2.65
C THR A 132 3.02 15.33 1.34
N LYS A 133 1.85 15.94 1.44
CA LYS A 133 1.13 16.41 0.28
C LYS A 133 1.57 17.85 -0.01
N PRO A 134 1.63 18.26 -1.25
CA PRO A 134 1.24 17.50 -2.44
C PRO A 134 2.26 16.40 -2.72
N LEU A 135 1.77 15.27 -3.18
CA LEU A 135 2.58 14.09 -3.31
C LEU A 135 3.57 14.21 -4.45
N ASP A 136 4.83 13.95 -4.15
CA ASP A 136 5.89 13.92 -5.14
C ASP A 136 6.00 12.45 -5.60
N LEU A 137 5.59 12.17 -6.81
CA LEU A 137 5.55 10.80 -7.28
C LEU A 137 6.92 10.16 -7.38
N ASP A 138 7.93 10.93 -7.75
CA ASP A 138 9.28 10.37 -7.83
C ASP A 138 9.76 9.96 -6.46
N ARG A 139 9.50 10.77 -5.46
CA ARG A 139 9.90 10.43 -4.12
C ARG A 139 9.12 9.23 -3.62
N MET A 140 7.84 9.14 -3.95
CA MET A 140 7.03 8.00 -3.61
C MET A 140 7.61 6.73 -4.23
N HIS A 141 7.97 6.79 -5.50
CA HIS A 141 8.54 5.63 -6.20
C HIS A 141 9.83 5.18 -5.54
N GLN A 142 10.68 6.12 -5.18
CA GLN A 142 11.95 5.79 -4.56
C GLN A 142 11.75 5.14 -3.21
N LEU A 143 10.81 5.64 -2.44
CA LEU A 143 10.57 5.11 -1.11
C LEU A 143 9.96 3.71 -1.20
N ILE A 144 9.01 3.52 -2.10
CA ILE A 144 8.41 2.21 -2.29
C ILE A 144 9.47 1.19 -2.71
N ALA A 145 10.29 1.56 -3.67
CA ALA A 145 11.31 0.63 -4.16
C ALA A 145 12.29 0.25 -3.04
N ARG A 146 12.63 1.22 -2.22
CA ARG A 146 13.55 0.94 -1.13
C ARG A 146 12.92 0.01 -0.10
N LEU A 147 11.66 0.23 0.25
CA LEU A 147 11.01 -0.58 1.25
C LEU A 147 10.70 -1.99 0.77
N LEU A 148 10.54 -2.16 -0.52
CA LEU A 148 10.24 -3.47 -1.07
C LEU A 148 11.48 -4.26 -1.45
N SER A 149 12.66 -3.64 -1.40
CA SER A 149 13.84 -4.38 -1.75
C SER A 149 14.30 -5.23 -0.59
N PRO A 150 15.02 -6.30 -0.85
CA PRO A 150 15.45 -7.20 0.19
C PRO A 150 16.28 -6.46 1.23
N GLY A 151 15.92 -6.62 2.46
CA GLY A 151 16.65 -6.00 3.53
C GLY A 151 16.34 -4.54 3.72
N GLY A 152 15.46 -3.99 2.92
CA GLY A 152 15.21 -2.58 3.01
C GLY A 152 14.46 -2.17 4.24
N SER A 153 13.58 -2.99 4.69
CA SER A 153 12.74 -2.56 5.76
C SER A 153 13.45 -2.43 7.08
N GLY A 154 14.50 -3.12 7.24
CA GLY A 154 15.15 -3.08 8.53
C GLY A 154 16.08 -1.93 8.74
N ASN A 155 16.42 -1.24 7.74
CA ASN A 155 17.38 -0.22 7.91
C ASN A 155 16.95 1.18 7.90
N LEU A 156 15.72 1.41 7.77
CA LEU A 156 15.28 2.73 7.68
C LEU A 156 15.56 3.56 8.84
N ILE A 157 15.38 3.03 9.99
CA ILE A 157 15.59 3.77 11.17
C ILE A 157 16.97 4.28 11.31
N GLY A 158 17.90 3.52 11.02
CA GLY A 158 19.26 3.94 11.16
C GLY A 158 19.68 4.94 10.14
N GLN A 159 18.91 5.09 9.10
CA GLN A 159 19.32 5.96 8.10
C GLN A 159 18.77 7.30 8.19
N SER A 160 17.85 7.55 8.97
CA SER A 160 17.30 8.82 9.06
C SER A 160 18.21 9.83 9.58
#